data_5794d08ab76d320d1d70b7ad78b68ccf
#
_entry.id   5794d08ab76d320d1d70b7ad78b68ccf
#
_cell.length_a   1.000
_cell.length_b   1.000
_cell.length_c   1.000
_cell.angle_alpha   90.00
_cell.angle_beta   90.00
_cell.angle_gamma   90.00
#
_symmetry.space_group_name_H-M   'P 1'
#
loop_
_entity.id
_entity.type
_entity.pdbx_description
1 polymer ?
#
loop_
_entity_poly.entity_id
_entity_poly.type
_entity_poly.pdbx_seq_one_letter_code
_entity_poly.pdbx_strand_id
1 'polypeptide(L)'
;GDPAFWAFHAPTLFPIIGALRGGRALSAGGEISLPKHGFCRTAEFALEDAGDTFVTYRLTDSDATRKGYPFAFCLRVRYTLEGDSVETRYTVTNRSEQDMPFFIGGHPAFRVPLSEGETLEDYLVEFPEKETLDCPQVELGSGLIMDTVRNRFLTDRSSFALNHVLFRGDALIFDDLRSRSVSMRSVK
;
A
#
# COMPACT_ATOMS: atom_id res chain seq x y z
N GLY A 1 -9.38 -7.94 9.91
CA GLY A 1 -10.44 -6.93 9.82
C GLY A 1 -11.83 -7.57 9.87
N ASP A 2 -12.83 -6.77 10.04
CA ASP A 2 -14.21 -7.24 9.90
C ASP A 2 -14.53 -7.38 8.40
N PRO A 3 -14.89 -8.58 7.91
CA PRO A 3 -15.18 -8.80 6.48
C PRO A 3 -16.34 -7.92 5.95
N ALA A 4 -17.22 -7.43 6.83
CA ALA A 4 -18.29 -6.51 6.44
C ALA A 4 -17.76 -5.16 5.91
N PHE A 5 -16.53 -4.78 6.30
CA PHE A 5 -15.88 -3.54 5.86
C PHE A 5 -14.68 -3.82 4.98
N TRP A 6 -13.78 -4.70 5.43
CA TRP A 6 -12.57 -5.04 4.69
C TRP A 6 -12.01 -6.39 5.14
N ALA A 7 -11.94 -7.35 4.22
CA ALA A 7 -11.58 -8.74 4.52
C ALA A 7 -10.08 -8.99 4.72
N PHE A 8 -9.21 -7.98 4.46
CA PHE A 8 -7.76 -8.13 4.59
C PHE A 8 -7.21 -7.57 5.90
N HIS A 9 -5.97 -7.93 6.21
CA HIS A 9 -5.25 -7.56 7.43
C HIS A 9 -3.87 -7.02 7.05
N ALA A 10 -3.76 -5.70 6.82
CA ALA A 10 -2.51 -5.00 6.52
C ALA A 10 -1.61 -5.73 5.48
N PRO A 11 -2.11 -6.10 4.30
CA PRO A 11 -1.37 -6.94 3.38
C PRO A 11 -0.15 -6.23 2.78
N THR A 12 0.87 -7.02 2.42
CA THR A 12 1.93 -6.57 1.51
C THR A 12 1.42 -6.58 0.08
N LEU A 13 1.65 -5.48 -0.64
CA LEU A 13 1.31 -5.34 -2.05
C LEU A 13 2.56 -5.56 -2.89
N PHE A 14 2.56 -6.59 -3.71
CA PHE A 14 3.67 -6.95 -4.59
C PHE A 14 3.18 -7.98 -5.66
N PRO A 15 3.68 -8.00 -6.89
CA PRO A 15 4.69 -7.09 -7.45
C PRO A 15 4.10 -5.83 -8.09
N ILE A 16 2.83 -5.52 -7.85
CA ILE A 16 2.19 -4.26 -8.28
C ILE A 16 1.38 -3.64 -7.15
N ILE A 17 1.19 -2.31 -7.22
CA ILE A 17 0.26 -1.54 -6.42
C ILE A 17 -0.81 -1.00 -7.37
N GLY A 18 -2.10 -1.12 -6.99
CA GLY A 18 -3.20 -0.78 -7.88
C GLY A 18 -3.46 -1.84 -8.94
N ALA A 19 -3.94 -1.44 -10.09
CA ALA A 19 -4.32 -2.31 -11.21
C ALA A 19 -3.48 -2.03 -12.46
N LEU A 20 -3.28 -3.05 -13.28
CA LEU A 20 -2.74 -2.91 -14.63
C LEU A 20 -3.90 -2.69 -15.62
N ARG A 21 -3.65 -1.93 -16.67
CA ARG A 21 -4.63 -1.74 -17.76
C ARG A 21 -4.97 -3.08 -18.41
N GLY A 22 -6.23 -3.48 -18.35
CA GLY A 22 -6.66 -4.81 -18.79
C GLY A 22 -6.03 -5.97 -18.02
N GLY A 23 -5.48 -5.73 -16.82
CA GLY A 23 -4.81 -6.73 -16.00
C GLY A 23 -3.43 -7.14 -16.50
N ARG A 24 -2.85 -6.45 -17.51
CA ARG A 24 -1.64 -6.89 -18.22
C ARG A 24 -0.61 -5.77 -18.40
N ALA A 25 0.66 -6.15 -18.49
CA ALA A 25 1.79 -5.31 -18.88
C ALA A 25 2.81 -6.13 -19.66
N LEU A 26 3.71 -5.46 -20.39
CA LEU A 26 4.83 -6.08 -21.07
C LEU A 26 6.13 -5.75 -20.33
N SER A 27 7.03 -6.72 -20.26
CA SER A 27 8.35 -6.57 -19.67
C SER A 27 9.40 -7.31 -20.50
N ALA A 28 10.67 -7.09 -20.19
CA ALA A 28 11.78 -7.83 -20.83
C ALA A 28 11.69 -9.35 -20.57
N GLY A 29 11.09 -9.77 -19.45
CA GLY A 29 10.86 -11.19 -19.11
C GLY A 29 9.62 -11.80 -19.75
N GLY A 30 8.79 -11.01 -20.45
CA GLY A 30 7.54 -11.45 -21.06
C GLY A 30 6.33 -10.69 -20.55
N GLU A 31 5.14 -11.21 -20.87
CA GLU A 31 3.87 -10.64 -20.41
C GLU A 31 3.70 -10.83 -18.90
N ILE A 32 3.30 -9.76 -18.24
CA ILE A 32 2.84 -9.75 -16.83
C ILE A 32 1.33 -9.71 -16.82
N SER A 33 0.69 -10.64 -16.11
CA SER A 33 -0.77 -10.70 -15.94
C SER A 33 -1.11 -10.88 -14.46
N LEU A 34 -1.62 -9.84 -13.81
CA LEU A 34 -1.76 -9.79 -12.36
C LEU A 34 -3.12 -9.21 -11.94
N PRO A 35 -3.70 -9.72 -10.85
CA PRO A 35 -4.85 -9.08 -10.23
C PRO A 35 -4.45 -7.75 -9.57
N LYS A 36 -5.44 -6.92 -9.23
CA LYS A 36 -5.24 -5.68 -8.45
C LYS A 36 -4.39 -5.97 -7.21
N HIS A 37 -3.30 -5.22 -7.02
CA HIS A 37 -2.31 -5.33 -5.94
C HIS A 37 -1.40 -6.57 -5.98
N GLY A 38 -1.40 -7.31 -7.08
CA GLY A 38 -0.57 -8.51 -7.24
C GLY A 38 -1.05 -9.69 -6.41
N PHE A 39 -0.17 -10.63 -6.15
CA PHE A 39 -0.49 -11.90 -5.50
C PHE A 39 -0.09 -11.99 -4.02
N CYS A 40 0.79 -11.12 -3.52
CA CYS A 40 1.33 -11.26 -2.16
C CYS A 40 0.28 -11.20 -1.05
N ARG A 41 -0.79 -10.43 -1.25
CA ARG A 41 -1.85 -10.30 -0.23
C ARG A 41 -2.62 -11.59 0.06
N THR A 42 -2.51 -12.59 -0.81
CA THR A 42 -3.14 -13.91 -0.65
C THR A 42 -2.12 -15.05 -0.67
N ALA A 43 -0.83 -14.74 -0.82
CA ALA A 43 0.24 -15.72 -0.81
C ALA A 43 0.57 -16.17 0.61
N GLU A 44 0.93 -17.43 0.77
CA GLU A 44 1.46 -17.97 2.00
C GLU A 44 2.98 -17.74 2.07
N PHE A 45 3.42 -17.07 3.13
CA PHE A 45 4.83 -16.81 3.39
C PHE A 45 5.41 -17.84 4.34
N ALA A 46 6.61 -18.30 4.06
CA ALA A 46 7.36 -19.14 4.98
C ALA A 46 7.98 -18.28 6.10
N LEU A 47 7.91 -18.74 7.35
CA LEU A 47 8.71 -18.17 8.43
C LEU A 47 10.17 -18.49 8.14
N GLU A 48 11.03 -17.43 8.08
CA GLU A 48 12.46 -17.56 7.82
C GLU A 48 13.28 -17.40 9.11
N ASP A 49 12.90 -16.43 9.94
CA ASP A 49 13.63 -16.11 11.18
C ASP A 49 12.71 -15.40 12.18
N ALA A 50 12.95 -15.59 13.48
CA ALA A 50 12.19 -14.91 14.53
C ALA A 50 13.03 -14.77 15.80
N GLY A 51 12.80 -13.70 16.53
CA GLY A 51 13.35 -13.41 17.85
C GLY A 51 12.33 -12.72 18.73
N ASP A 52 12.73 -12.27 19.91
CA ASP A 52 11.82 -11.68 20.90
C ASP A 52 11.12 -10.41 20.37
N THR A 53 11.80 -9.65 19.50
CA THR A 53 11.29 -8.37 19.00
C THR A 53 11.16 -8.31 17.49
N PHE A 54 11.37 -9.41 16.77
CA PHE A 54 11.26 -9.40 15.34
C PHE A 54 10.76 -10.72 14.77
N VAL A 55 10.23 -10.65 13.54
CA VAL A 55 9.91 -11.80 12.71
C VAL A 55 10.23 -11.48 11.26
N THR A 56 10.75 -12.45 10.53
CA THR A 56 11.04 -12.36 9.10
C THR A 56 10.29 -13.45 8.34
N TYR A 57 9.48 -13.04 7.41
CA TYR A 57 8.79 -13.91 6.49
C TYR A 57 9.41 -13.85 5.11
N ARG A 58 9.36 -14.97 4.38
CA ARG A 58 9.90 -15.10 3.03
C ARG A 58 8.87 -15.64 2.07
N LEU A 59 8.79 -15.03 0.89
CA LEU A 59 8.08 -15.53 -0.28
C LEU A 59 9.06 -15.65 -1.45
N THR A 60 9.10 -16.79 -2.11
CA THR A 60 9.84 -17.00 -3.36
C THR A 60 8.90 -17.25 -4.52
N ASP A 61 9.39 -17.07 -5.73
CA ASP A 61 8.66 -17.46 -6.92
C ASP A 61 8.32 -18.97 -6.91
N SER A 62 7.29 -19.29 -7.63
CA SER A 62 6.79 -20.66 -7.84
C SER A 62 6.26 -20.79 -9.27
N ASP A 63 5.98 -22.00 -9.72
CA ASP A 63 5.35 -22.22 -11.01
C ASP A 63 4.00 -21.50 -11.15
N ALA A 64 3.29 -21.32 -10.05
CA ALA A 64 2.04 -20.58 -10.02
C ALA A 64 2.26 -19.08 -10.21
N THR A 65 3.21 -18.46 -9.50
CA THR A 65 3.52 -17.04 -9.63
C THR A 65 4.14 -16.70 -10.99
N ARG A 66 4.97 -17.58 -11.53
CA ARG A 66 5.64 -17.40 -12.83
C ARG A 66 4.68 -17.36 -14.01
N LYS A 67 3.48 -17.95 -13.90
CA LYS A 67 2.44 -17.87 -14.93
C LYS A 67 1.96 -16.44 -15.19
N GLY A 68 1.93 -15.60 -14.15
CA GLY A 68 1.47 -14.22 -14.25
C GLY A 68 2.58 -13.18 -14.08
N TYR A 69 3.72 -13.59 -13.53
CA TYR A 69 4.88 -12.75 -13.28
C TYR A 69 6.16 -13.55 -13.58
N PRO A 70 6.70 -13.48 -14.80
CA PRO A 70 7.70 -14.42 -15.32
C PRO A 70 9.13 -14.17 -14.80
N PHE A 71 9.26 -13.89 -13.50
CA PHE A 71 10.52 -13.60 -12.84
C PHE A 71 10.77 -14.51 -11.65
N ALA A 72 12.03 -14.91 -11.47
CA ALA A 72 12.50 -15.53 -10.25
C ALA A 72 12.82 -14.43 -9.23
N PHE A 73 12.26 -14.54 -8.03
CA PHE A 73 12.44 -13.54 -6.98
C PHE A 73 12.53 -14.16 -5.58
N CYS A 74 13.01 -13.36 -4.65
CA CYS A 74 12.83 -13.60 -3.23
C CYS A 74 12.39 -12.28 -2.58
N LEU A 75 11.22 -12.29 -1.97
CA LEU A 75 10.71 -11.21 -1.13
C LEU A 75 10.84 -11.62 0.33
N ARG A 76 11.50 -10.78 1.13
CA ARG A 76 11.50 -10.86 2.60
C ARG A 76 10.75 -9.68 3.18
N VAL A 77 9.92 -9.96 4.15
CA VAL A 77 9.24 -8.95 4.95
C VAL A 77 9.65 -9.19 6.40
N ARG A 78 10.38 -8.22 6.96
CA ARG A 78 10.79 -8.24 8.37
C ARG A 78 10.01 -7.19 9.13
N TYR A 79 9.40 -7.59 10.21
CA TYR A 79 8.79 -6.72 11.20
C TYR A 79 9.68 -6.68 12.43
N THR A 80 9.96 -5.49 12.93
CA THR A 80 10.76 -5.29 14.16
C THR A 80 10.01 -4.37 15.11
N LEU A 81 9.94 -4.75 16.38
CA LEU A 81 9.38 -3.93 17.45
C LEU A 81 10.50 -3.11 18.08
N GLU A 82 10.34 -1.80 18.12
CA GLU A 82 11.27 -0.86 18.75
C GLU A 82 10.48 0.12 19.62
N GLY A 83 10.43 -0.15 20.94
CA GLY A 83 9.60 0.63 21.85
C GLY A 83 8.12 0.53 21.50
N ASP A 84 7.52 1.65 21.14
CA ASP A 84 6.12 1.79 20.70
C ASP A 84 5.93 1.74 19.18
N SER A 85 7.00 1.42 18.46
CA SER A 85 7.04 1.46 17.00
C SER A 85 7.17 0.08 16.40
N VAL A 86 6.62 -0.09 15.20
CA VAL A 86 6.80 -1.27 14.34
C VAL A 86 7.51 -0.84 13.06
N GLU A 87 8.76 -1.28 12.87
CA GLU A 87 9.45 -1.15 11.59
C GLU A 87 9.01 -2.31 10.67
N THR A 88 8.66 -2.01 9.43
CA THR A 88 8.47 -3.00 8.37
C THR A 88 9.52 -2.80 7.29
N ARG A 89 10.39 -3.79 7.11
CA ARG A 89 11.45 -3.76 6.08
C ARG A 89 11.16 -4.76 4.98
N TYR A 90 11.08 -4.27 3.75
CA TYR A 90 10.94 -5.09 2.55
C TYR A 90 12.30 -5.27 1.87
N THR A 91 12.65 -6.51 1.56
CA THR A 91 13.85 -6.83 0.78
C THR A 91 13.43 -7.65 -0.43
N VAL A 92 13.55 -7.06 -1.62
CA VAL A 92 13.28 -7.72 -2.89
C VAL A 92 14.58 -8.09 -3.56
N THR A 93 14.78 -9.38 -3.83
CA THR A 93 15.94 -9.89 -4.56
C THR A 93 15.47 -10.42 -5.90
N ASN A 94 15.97 -9.82 -6.99
CA ASN A 94 15.83 -10.36 -8.33
C ASN A 94 16.77 -11.57 -8.47
N ARG A 95 16.21 -12.71 -8.85
CA ARG A 95 16.94 -13.96 -9.14
C ARG A 95 16.87 -14.36 -10.61
N SER A 96 16.28 -13.49 -11.44
CA SER A 96 16.27 -13.61 -12.88
C SER A 96 17.54 -12.99 -13.49
N GLU A 97 17.84 -13.31 -14.72
CA GLU A 97 18.92 -12.68 -15.48
C GLU A 97 18.53 -11.30 -16.03
N GLN A 98 17.22 -11.09 -16.26
CA GLN A 98 16.67 -9.84 -16.78
C GLN A 98 16.27 -8.88 -15.64
N ASP A 99 16.13 -7.62 -15.99
CA ASP A 99 15.54 -6.61 -15.11
C ASP A 99 14.11 -6.99 -14.73
N MET A 100 13.84 -7.00 -13.43
CA MET A 100 12.57 -7.36 -12.85
C MET A 100 11.81 -6.10 -12.41
N PRO A 101 10.83 -5.62 -13.17
CA PRO A 101 10.05 -4.45 -12.79
C PRO A 101 9.06 -4.82 -11.69
N PHE A 102 9.03 -4.04 -10.62
CA PHE A 102 8.06 -4.24 -9.53
C PHE A 102 7.71 -2.94 -8.82
N PHE A 103 6.55 -2.96 -8.17
CA PHE A 103 6.16 -2.04 -7.10
C PHE A 103 5.99 -2.83 -5.82
N ILE A 104 6.26 -2.17 -4.69
CA ILE A 104 6.05 -2.76 -3.38
C ILE A 104 5.47 -1.72 -2.43
N GLY A 105 4.56 -2.16 -1.56
CA GLY A 105 3.98 -1.31 -0.53
C GLY A 105 3.31 -2.09 0.57
N GLY A 106 3.17 -1.43 1.72
CA GLY A 106 2.30 -1.87 2.80
C GLY A 106 0.90 -1.29 2.63
N HIS A 107 -0.07 -1.99 3.16
CA HIS A 107 -1.46 -1.52 3.23
C HIS A 107 -1.95 -1.59 4.68
N PRO A 108 -1.33 -0.82 5.61
CA PRO A 108 -1.73 -0.84 7.01
C PRO A 108 -3.18 -0.34 7.16
N ALA A 109 -3.87 -0.90 8.14
CA ALA A 109 -5.21 -0.46 8.51
C ALA A 109 -5.19 0.02 9.97
N PHE A 110 -5.66 1.23 10.20
CA PHE A 110 -5.77 1.82 11.52
C PHE A 110 -7.23 1.92 11.90
N ARG A 111 -7.54 1.55 13.14
CA ARG A 111 -8.88 1.68 13.66
C ARG A 111 -9.19 3.15 13.95
N VAL A 112 -10.29 3.65 13.42
CA VAL A 112 -10.83 4.97 13.69
C VAL A 112 -12.35 4.83 13.85
N PRO A 113 -12.96 5.31 14.93
CA PRO A 113 -12.37 6.01 16.08
C PRO A 113 -11.59 5.08 17.02
N LEU A 114 -10.66 5.64 17.82
CA LEU A 114 -9.87 4.92 18.82
C LEU A 114 -10.60 4.82 20.15
N SER A 115 -11.40 5.83 20.50
CA SER A 115 -12.10 5.93 21.78
C SER A 115 -13.61 5.91 21.59
N GLU A 116 -14.33 5.46 22.63
CA GLU A 116 -15.79 5.50 22.67
C GLU A 116 -16.29 6.97 22.68
N GLY A 117 -17.36 7.24 21.94
CA GLY A 117 -17.94 8.58 21.81
C GLY A 117 -17.23 9.50 20.80
N GLU A 118 -16.20 9.01 20.13
CA GLU A 118 -15.59 9.69 18.97
C GLU A 118 -16.20 9.21 17.65
N THR A 119 -16.08 10.04 16.63
CA THR A 119 -16.46 9.74 15.24
C THR A 119 -15.27 9.92 14.32
N LEU A 120 -15.39 9.53 13.06
CA LEU A 120 -14.34 9.73 12.04
C LEU A 120 -13.97 11.22 11.89
N GLU A 121 -14.94 12.11 12.02
CA GLU A 121 -14.80 13.55 11.86
C GLU A 121 -14.02 14.21 13.00
N ASP A 122 -13.83 13.51 14.12
CA ASP A 122 -12.99 13.97 15.24
C ASP A 122 -11.49 13.73 14.99
N TYR A 123 -11.10 13.22 13.81
CA TYR A 123 -9.70 12.92 13.49
C TYR A 123 -9.15 13.83 12.41
N LEU A 124 -7.90 14.25 12.64
CA LEU A 124 -7.08 14.97 11.66
C LEU A 124 -5.97 14.06 11.13
N VAL A 125 -5.72 14.18 9.85
CA VAL A 125 -4.46 13.74 9.21
C VAL A 125 -3.54 14.97 9.12
N GLU A 126 -2.31 14.84 9.60
CA GLU A 126 -1.35 15.94 9.68
C GLU A 126 -0.03 15.57 9.02
N PHE A 127 0.55 16.53 8.33
CA PHE A 127 1.86 16.49 7.70
C PHE A 127 2.82 17.41 8.46
N PRO A 128 4.12 17.05 8.58
CA PRO A 128 5.12 17.93 9.19
C PRO A 128 5.28 19.28 8.48
N GLU A 129 5.08 19.28 7.17
CA GLU A 129 5.20 20.46 6.33
C GLU A 129 3.85 20.87 5.74
N LYS A 130 3.75 22.13 5.31
CA LYS A 130 2.58 22.56 4.53
C LYS A 130 2.65 22.02 3.12
N GLU A 131 1.56 21.42 2.70
CA GLU A 131 1.43 20.77 1.41
C GLU A 131 0.48 21.55 0.49
N THR A 132 0.78 21.49 -0.80
CA THR A 132 -0.10 21.91 -1.87
C THR A 132 -0.24 20.75 -2.83
N LEU A 133 -1.39 20.07 -2.79
CA LEU A 133 -1.57 18.76 -3.41
C LEU A 133 -2.68 18.77 -4.45
N ASP A 134 -2.34 18.28 -5.64
CA ASP A 134 -3.26 17.91 -6.70
C ASP A 134 -3.35 16.40 -6.78
N CYS A 135 -4.43 15.82 -6.26
CA CYS A 135 -4.62 14.39 -6.20
C CYS A 135 -5.12 13.83 -7.53
N PRO A 136 -4.45 12.83 -8.13
CA PRO A 136 -4.99 12.12 -9.27
C PRO A 136 -6.24 11.34 -8.88
N GLN A 137 -7.18 11.20 -9.82
CA GLN A 137 -8.39 10.44 -9.60
C GLN A 137 -8.22 8.96 -9.95
N VAL A 138 -8.99 8.12 -9.28
CA VAL A 138 -9.12 6.70 -9.62
C VAL A 138 -10.39 6.51 -10.45
N GLU A 139 -10.28 5.83 -11.57
CA GLU A 139 -11.44 5.38 -12.34
C GLU A 139 -12.08 4.18 -11.63
N LEU A 140 -13.26 4.37 -11.06
CA LEU A 140 -13.90 3.38 -10.18
C LEU A 140 -14.15 2.01 -10.85
N GLY A 141 -14.40 1.99 -12.16
CA GLY A 141 -14.66 0.74 -12.89
C GLY A 141 -13.41 -0.13 -13.09
N SER A 142 -12.26 0.47 -13.38
CA SER A 142 -11.01 -0.23 -13.69
C SER A 142 -10.02 -0.24 -12.53
N GLY A 143 -10.15 0.71 -11.58
CA GLY A 143 -9.16 0.95 -10.53
C GLY A 143 -7.85 1.57 -11.02
N LEU A 144 -7.85 2.14 -12.22
CA LEU A 144 -6.68 2.81 -12.79
C LEU A 144 -6.59 4.25 -12.33
N ILE A 145 -5.36 4.73 -12.16
CA ILE A 145 -5.11 6.15 -11.89
C ILE A 145 -5.25 6.92 -13.19
N MET A 146 -6.03 8.02 -13.17
CA MET A 146 -6.21 8.93 -14.29
C MET A 146 -5.21 10.07 -14.19
N ASP A 147 -4.04 9.95 -14.81
CA ASP A 147 -2.96 10.93 -14.70
C ASP A 147 -3.33 12.33 -15.20
N THR A 148 -4.27 12.42 -16.14
CA THR A 148 -4.72 13.69 -16.74
C THR A 148 -5.82 14.38 -15.94
N VAL A 149 -6.40 13.73 -14.94
CA VAL A 149 -7.50 14.27 -14.13
C VAL A 149 -7.04 14.35 -12.68
N ARG A 150 -6.72 15.56 -12.25
CA ARG A 150 -6.26 15.85 -10.89
C ARG A 150 -7.14 16.92 -10.25
N ASN A 151 -7.45 16.74 -8.99
CA ASN A 151 -8.22 17.70 -8.22
C ASN A 151 -7.34 18.35 -7.16
N ARG A 152 -7.41 19.67 -7.04
CA ARG A 152 -6.80 20.40 -5.94
C ARG A 152 -7.42 19.93 -4.63
N PHE A 153 -6.58 19.34 -3.73
CA PHE A 153 -7.00 18.84 -2.43
C PHE A 153 -6.55 19.75 -1.29
N LEU A 154 -5.27 20.12 -1.25
CA LEU A 154 -4.72 21.05 -0.27
C LEU A 154 -4.03 22.23 -0.96
N THR A 155 -4.05 23.38 -0.29
CA THR A 155 -3.28 24.57 -0.69
C THR A 155 -2.67 25.19 0.56
N ASP A 156 -1.34 25.09 0.69
CA ASP A 156 -0.53 25.64 1.79
C ASP A 156 -1.08 25.24 3.18
N ARG A 157 -1.41 23.96 3.35
CA ARG A 157 -1.93 23.39 4.61
C ARG A 157 -1.17 22.16 5.02
N SER A 158 -1.01 21.99 6.33
CA SER A 158 -0.36 20.80 6.92
C SER A 158 -1.34 19.79 7.47
N SER A 159 -2.65 19.97 7.33
CA SER A 159 -3.64 19.03 7.85
C SER A 159 -4.98 19.10 7.14
N PHE A 160 -5.77 18.03 7.28
CA PHE A 160 -7.18 17.97 6.90
C PHE A 160 -7.95 17.05 7.85
N ALA A 161 -9.25 17.35 8.03
CA ALA A 161 -10.15 16.51 8.82
C ALA A 161 -10.62 15.29 8.00
N LEU A 162 -10.70 14.14 8.65
CA LEU A 162 -11.29 12.94 8.04
C LEU A 162 -12.81 13.10 7.92
N ASN A 163 -13.37 12.57 6.85
CA ASN A 163 -14.80 12.38 6.67
C ASN A 163 -15.04 11.36 5.54
N HIS A 164 -16.24 10.79 5.50
CA HIS A 164 -16.58 9.77 4.49
C HIS A 164 -16.64 10.30 3.05
N VAL A 165 -16.81 11.61 2.86
CA VAL A 165 -16.90 12.21 1.51
C VAL A 165 -15.55 12.13 0.78
N LEU A 166 -14.45 12.22 1.53
CA LEU A 166 -13.08 12.17 0.98
C LEU A 166 -12.81 10.89 0.16
N PHE A 167 -13.44 9.80 0.54
CA PHE A 167 -13.18 8.46 -0.03
C PHE A 167 -14.25 7.98 -1.02
N ARG A 168 -15.15 8.86 -1.47
CA ARG A 168 -16.15 8.51 -2.50
C ARG A 168 -15.54 8.15 -3.85
N GLY A 169 -14.32 8.59 -4.11
CA GLY A 169 -13.53 8.29 -5.30
C GLY A 169 -12.53 7.15 -5.11
N ASP A 170 -12.77 6.21 -4.20
CA ASP A 170 -11.92 5.09 -3.77
C ASP A 170 -10.79 5.55 -2.83
N ALA A 171 -9.81 6.32 -3.29
CA ALA A 171 -8.64 6.69 -2.52
C ALA A 171 -8.23 8.16 -2.72
N LEU A 172 -7.61 8.74 -1.70
CA LEU A 172 -6.80 9.95 -1.85
C LEU A 172 -5.36 9.53 -2.15
N ILE A 173 -4.83 9.96 -3.29
CA ILE A 173 -3.49 9.63 -3.73
C ILE A 173 -2.62 10.86 -3.61
N PHE A 174 -1.55 10.76 -2.84
CA PHE A 174 -0.55 11.80 -2.65
C PHE A 174 0.77 11.33 -3.24
N ASP A 175 1.07 11.74 -4.46
CA ASP A 175 2.24 11.30 -5.23
C ASP A 175 3.37 12.35 -5.29
N ASP A 176 3.16 13.54 -4.70
CA ASP A 176 4.11 14.64 -4.68
C ASP A 176 4.16 15.32 -3.29
N LEU A 177 4.39 14.52 -2.24
CA LEU A 177 4.54 15.02 -0.87
C LEU A 177 5.96 15.52 -0.60
N ARG A 178 6.09 16.67 0.07
CA ARG A 178 7.33 17.13 0.71
C ARG A 178 7.58 16.38 2.02
N SER A 179 6.51 16.19 2.78
CA SER A 179 6.51 15.46 4.05
C SER A 179 6.90 13.99 3.86
N ARG A 180 7.67 13.45 4.79
CA ARG A 180 8.11 12.04 4.80
C ARG A 180 7.40 11.20 5.85
N SER A 181 6.50 11.81 6.59
CA SER A 181 5.65 11.17 7.57
C SER A 181 4.25 11.75 7.54
N VAL A 182 3.33 11.02 8.12
CA VAL A 182 1.95 11.44 8.33
C VAL A 182 1.54 11.00 9.72
N SER A 183 0.80 11.85 10.42
CA SER A 183 0.20 11.55 11.71
C SER A 183 -1.31 11.55 11.60
N MET A 184 -1.96 10.76 12.43
CA MET A 184 -3.40 10.82 12.62
C MET A 184 -3.68 10.95 14.12
N ARG A 185 -4.47 11.96 14.48
CA ARG A 185 -4.82 12.21 15.89
C ARG A 185 -6.27 12.62 16.07
N SER A 186 -6.83 12.31 17.23
CA SER A 186 -8.11 12.85 17.69
C SER A 186 -7.94 14.33 18.08
N VAL A 187 -8.99 15.12 17.88
CA VAL A 187 -9.11 16.51 18.36
C VAL A 187 -9.98 16.63 19.60
N LYS A 188 -10.50 15.51 20.12
CA LYS A 188 -11.21 15.41 21.40
C LYS A 188 -10.28 15.01 22.52
#